data_453fb5838e7a5731480815930b316ac0
#
_entry.id   453fb5838e7a5731480815930b316ac0
#
_cell.length_a   1.000
_cell.length_b   1.000
_cell.length_c   1.000
_cell.angle_alpha   90.00
_cell.angle_beta   90.00
_cell.angle_gamma   90.00
#
_symmetry.space_group_name_H-M   'P 1'
#
loop_
_entity.id
_entity.type
_entity.pdbx_description
1 polymer ?
#
loop_
_entity_poly.entity_id
_entity_poly.type
_entity_poly.pdbx_seq_one_letter_code
_entity_poly.pdbx_strand_id
1 'polypeptide(L)'
;MNEIQKLLAYLKIAYHNLTTLHRNLVHDAGWFGNHEQLGDWYNQISDQLDDLTETGIALGIAEPSIKDAVLTYSGDVITCEPRELPETLRMTQGIFHRIIDLMQDAEKTVPAAIANKLQEYEYHWNKEANYKIARAIGSAGRVGPVVEDDDE
;
A
#
# COMPACT_ATOMS: atom_id res chain seq x y z
N MET A 1 0.73 11.46 -15.89
CA MET A 1 0.14 10.13 -15.63
C MET A 1 -1.32 10.29 -15.19
N ASN A 2 -2.19 9.40 -15.66
CA ASN A 2 -3.55 9.30 -15.15
C ASN A 2 -3.58 8.60 -13.79
N GLU A 3 -4.76 8.50 -13.16
CA GLU A 3 -4.88 7.97 -11.79
C GLU A 3 -4.49 6.49 -11.69
N ILE A 4 -4.79 5.68 -12.71
CA ILE A 4 -4.34 4.29 -12.76
C ILE A 4 -2.80 4.19 -12.84
N GLN A 5 -2.19 4.98 -13.69
CA GLN A 5 -0.72 4.99 -13.83
C GLN A 5 -0.04 5.46 -12.54
N LYS A 6 -0.60 6.45 -11.84
CA LYS A 6 -0.10 6.89 -10.53
C LYS A 6 -0.15 5.76 -9.51
N LEU A 7 -1.25 5.01 -9.47
CA LEU A 7 -1.40 3.85 -8.60
C LEU A 7 -0.39 2.75 -8.93
N LEU A 8 -0.27 2.37 -10.20
CA LEU A 8 0.68 1.33 -10.64
C LEU A 8 2.13 1.73 -10.33
N ALA A 9 2.49 2.98 -10.58
CA ALA A 9 3.81 3.49 -10.25
C ALA A 9 4.09 3.42 -8.74
N TYR A 10 3.13 3.80 -7.91
CA TYR A 10 3.27 3.73 -6.46
C TYR A 10 3.36 2.29 -5.95
N LEU A 11 2.59 1.35 -6.52
CA LEU A 11 2.67 -0.06 -6.13
C LEU A 11 4.08 -0.64 -6.39
N LYS A 12 4.76 -0.20 -7.43
CA LYS A 12 6.18 -0.56 -7.68
C LYS A 12 7.09 -0.05 -6.56
N ILE A 13 6.90 1.17 -6.12
CA ILE A 13 7.67 1.76 -5.01
C ILE A 13 7.32 1.07 -3.68
N ALA A 14 6.05 0.83 -3.42
CA ALA A 14 5.57 0.13 -2.22
C ALA A 14 6.15 -1.29 -2.12
N TYR A 15 6.15 -2.02 -3.22
CA TYR A 15 6.77 -3.34 -3.30
C TYR A 15 8.26 -3.27 -2.94
N HIS A 16 8.99 -2.36 -3.55
CA HIS A 16 10.41 -2.15 -3.25
C HIS A 16 10.63 -1.80 -1.78
N ASN A 17 9.89 -0.85 -1.26
CA ASN A 17 10.03 -0.40 0.13
C ASN A 17 9.72 -1.52 1.13
N LEU A 18 8.69 -2.31 0.89
CA LEU A 18 8.36 -3.45 1.77
C LEU A 18 9.42 -4.55 1.72
N THR A 19 10.02 -4.82 0.56
CA THR A 19 11.14 -5.76 0.49
C THR A 19 12.35 -5.25 1.28
N THR A 20 12.61 -3.96 1.25
CA THR A 20 13.67 -3.32 2.05
C THR A 20 13.36 -3.41 3.55
N LEU A 21 12.15 -3.10 3.97
CA LEU A 21 11.72 -3.22 5.37
C LEU A 21 11.80 -4.65 5.89
N HIS A 22 11.38 -5.61 5.07
CA HIS A 22 11.42 -7.04 5.37
C HIS A 22 12.86 -7.53 5.63
N ARG A 23 13.81 -7.13 4.78
CA ARG A 23 15.21 -7.57 4.89
C ARG A 23 15.99 -6.91 6.02
N ASN A 24 15.60 -5.70 6.39
CA ASN A 24 16.35 -4.87 7.35
C ASN A 24 15.68 -4.79 8.72
N LEU A 25 14.68 -5.62 8.98
CA LEU A 25 14.04 -5.70 10.29
C LEU A 25 15.06 -6.15 11.34
N VAL A 26 15.21 -5.33 12.40
CA VAL A 26 16.10 -5.65 13.52
C VAL A 26 15.58 -6.87 14.26
N HIS A 27 16.49 -7.74 14.70
CA HIS A 27 16.16 -8.96 15.43
C HIS A 27 15.49 -8.65 16.78
N ASP A 28 14.42 -9.37 17.06
CA ASP A 28 13.75 -9.43 18.35
C ASP A 28 13.05 -10.79 18.52
N ALA A 29 12.33 -10.96 19.62
CA ALA A 29 11.64 -12.23 19.92
C ALA A 29 10.55 -12.58 18.90
N GLY A 30 9.97 -11.59 18.23
CA GLY A 30 8.91 -11.75 17.22
C GLY A 30 9.42 -11.76 15.78
N TRP A 31 10.74 -11.77 15.56
CA TRP A 31 11.32 -11.55 14.24
C TRP A 31 10.79 -12.51 13.16
N PHE A 32 10.68 -13.78 13.44
CA PHE A 32 10.19 -14.76 12.46
C PHE A 32 8.81 -14.40 11.93
N GLY A 33 7.84 -14.21 12.83
CA GLY A 33 6.46 -13.89 12.43
C GLY A 33 6.35 -12.53 11.76
N ASN A 34 7.06 -11.55 12.23
CA ASN A 34 7.04 -10.20 11.67
C ASN A 34 7.74 -10.13 10.31
N HIS A 35 8.86 -10.83 10.17
CA HIS A 35 9.57 -10.97 8.90
C HIS A 35 8.69 -11.66 7.84
N GLU A 36 8.06 -12.78 8.20
CA GLU A 36 7.13 -13.49 7.32
C GLU A 36 5.93 -12.62 6.94
N GLN A 37 5.35 -11.87 7.88
CA GLN A 37 4.23 -10.99 7.61
C GLN A 37 4.58 -9.89 6.62
N LEU A 38 5.76 -9.29 6.75
CA LEU A 38 6.25 -8.31 5.77
C LEU A 38 6.41 -8.93 4.38
N GLY A 39 6.90 -10.18 4.32
CA GLY A 39 6.99 -10.95 3.10
C GLY A 39 5.64 -11.23 2.45
N ASP A 40 4.65 -11.62 3.23
CA ASP A 40 3.28 -11.83 2.76
C ASP A 40 2.70 -10.54 2.18
N TRP A 41 2.94 -9.42 2.82
CA TRP A 41 2.44 -8.13 2.33
C TRP A 41 3.06 -7.71 1.01
N TYR A 42 4.37 -7.81 0.83
CA TYR A 42 4.95 -7.43 -0.47
C TYR A 42 4.55 -8.41 -1.59
N ASN A 43 4.34 -9.68 -1.28
CA ASN A 43 3.81 -10.64 -2.25
C ASN A 43 2.38 -10.28 -2.67
N GLN A 44 1.54 -9.85 -1.74
CA GLN A 44 0.19 -9.38 -2.05
C GLN A 44 0.20 -8.12 -2.91
N ILE A 45 1.11 -7.18 -2.64
CA ILE A 45 1.29 -5.99 -3.50
C ILE A 45 1.73 -6.40 -4.90
N SER A 46 2.66 -7.34 -5.01
CA SER A 46 3.11 -7.88 -6.31
C SER A 46 1.96 -8.48 -7.12
N ASP A 47 1.12 -9.29 -6.48
CA ASP A 47 -0.04 -9.91 -7.11
C ASP A 47 -1.06 -8.86 -7.58
N GLN A 48 -1.34 -7.87 -6.75
CA GLN A 48 -2.24 -6.77 -7.10
C GLN A 48 -1.67 -5.89 -8.22
N LEU A 49 -0.38 -5.61 -8.19
CA LEU A 49 0.31 -4.87 -9.25
C LEU A 49 0.18 -5.59 -10.58
N ASP A 50 0.38 -6.89 -10.61
CA ASP A 50 0.26 -7.71 -11.81
C ASP A 50 -1.18 -7.67 -12.36
N ASP A 51 -2.17 -7.94 -11.52
CA ASP A 51 -3.59 -7.88 -11.87
C ASP A 51 -4.01 -6.51 -12.41
N LEU A 52 -3.67 -5.44 -11.69
CA LEU A 52 -4.06 -4.08 -12.07
C LEU A 52 -3.30 -3.56 -13.30
N THR A 53 -2.07 -3.99 -13.50
CA THR A 53 -1.31 -3.67 -14.71
C THR A 53 -1.96 -4.27 -15.95
N GLU A 54 -2.31 -5.56 -15.89
CA GLU A 54 -2.98 -6.25 -16.98
C GLU A 54 -4.37 -5.65 -17.26
N THR A 55 -5.09 -5.31 -16.22
CA THR A 55 -6.38 -4.61 -16.32
C THR A 55 -6.23 -3.24 -17.00
N GLY A 56 -5.20 -2.49 -16.63
CA GLY A 56 -4.89 -1.20 -17.24
C GLY A 56 -4.58 -1.34 -18.73
N ILE A 57 -3.77 -2.32 -19.11
CA ILE A 57 -3.45 -2.61 -20.50
C ILE A 57 -4.71 -2.95 -21.29
N ALA A 58 -5.62 -3.73 -20.70
CA ALA A 58 -6.91 -4.05 -21.32
C ALA A 58 -7.80 -2.82 -21.55
N LEU A 59 -7.61 -1.77 -20.75
CA LEU A 59 -8.28 -0.47 -20.91
C LEU A 59 -7.52 0.50 -21.84
N GLY A 60 -6.41 0.07 -22.43
CA GLY A 60 -5.56 0.90 -23.28
C GLY A 60 -4.63 1.83 -22.50
N ILE A 61 -4.38 1.55 -21.22
CA ILE A 61 -3.51 2.33 -20.35
C ILE A 61 -2.12 1.68 -20.31
N ALA A 62 -1.09 2.43 -20.69
CA ALA A 62 0.27 1.94 -20.68
C ALA A 62 0.80 1.77 -19.25
N GLU A 63 1.53 0.67 -19.02
CA GLU A 63 2.24 0.46 -17.76
C GLU A 63 3.33 1.52 -17.57
N PRO A 64 3.39 2.24 -16.43
CA PRO A 64 4.52 3.10 -16.13
C PRO A 64 5.77 2.26 -15.87
N SER A 65 6.92 2.72 -16.37
CA SER A 65 8.20 2.07 -16.12
C SER A 65 8.65 2.26 -14.67
N ILE A 66 9.63 1.46 -14.23
CA ILE A 66 10.26 1.69 -12.92
C ILE A 66 10.92 3.07 -12.86
N LYS A 67 11.47 3.58 -13.97
CA LYS A 67 12.02 4.92 -14.06
C LYS A 67 10.93 5.97 -13.81
N ASP A 68 9.78 5.85 -14.42
CA ASP A 68 8.63 6.73 -14.20
C ASP A 68 8.20 6.71 -12.74
N ALA A 69 8.15 5.52 -12.13
CA ALA A 69 7.79 5.36 -10.72
C ALA A 69 8.79 6.08 -9.80
N VAL A 70 10.08 5.88 -10.01
CA VAL A 70 11.12 6.53 -9.20
C VAL A 70 11.11 8.05 -9.38
N LEU A 71 10.94 8.56 -10.60
CA LEU A 71 10.86 9.99 -10.84
C LEU A 71 9.62 10.62 -10.19
N THR A 72 8.51 9.92 -10.19
CA THR A 72 7.25 10.41 -9.60
C THR A 72 7.29 10.38 -8.06
N TYR A 73 7.83 9.31 -7.50
CA TYR A 73 7.80 9.04 -6.06
C TYR A 73 9.19 8.95 -5.43
N SER A 74 10.16 9.72 -5.94
CA SER A 74 11.55 9.69 -5.44
C SER A 74 11.65 9.98 -3.95
N GLY A 75 10.79 10.86 -3.42
CA GLY A 75 10.73 11.17 -1.98
C GLY A 75 10.18 10.05 -1.11
N ASP A 76 9.50 9.07 -1.71
CA ASP A 76 8.93 7.93 -0.99
C ASP A 76 9.88 6.72 -0.95
N VAL A 77 10.93 6.69 -1.77
CA VAL A 77 11.91 5.60 -1.77
C VAL A 77 12.73 5.67 -0.48
N ILE A 78 12.68 4.59 0.31
CA ILE A 78 13.36 4.52 1.60
C ILE A 78 14.81 4.06 1.48
N THR A 79 15.62 4.40 2.48
CA THR A 79 16.99 3.93 2.60
C THR A 79 17.07 2.50 3.12
N CYS A 80 18.12 1.78 2.70
CA CYS A 80 18.40 0.42 3.18
C CYS A 80 19.17 0.50 4.50
N GLU A 81 18.44 0.60 5.60
CA GLU A 81 19.02 0.68 6.94
C GLU A 81 18.24 -0.19 7.93
N PRO A 82 18.87 -0.69 8.99
CA PRO A 82 18.17 -1.44 10.03
C PRO A 82 17.10 -0.59 10.70
N ARG A 83 15.92 -1.17 10.93
CA ARG A 83 14.80 -0.51 11.62
C ARG A 83 14.17 -1.46 12.62
N GLU A 84 13.79 -0.92 13.75
CA GLU A 84 13.03 -1.64 14.75
C GLU A 84 11.57 -1.86 14.31
N LEU A 85 10.90 -2.83 14.92
CA LEU A 85 9.55 -3.20 14.55
C LEU A 85 8.54 -2.05 14.62
N PRO A 86 8.48 -1.22 15.69
CA PRO A 86 7.51 -0.13 15.75
C PRO A 86 7.64 0.87 14.60
N GLU A 87 8.87 1.27 14.24
CA GLU A 87 9.13 2.16 13.12
C GLU A 87 8.74 1.49 11.79
N THR A 88 9.16 0.23 11.61
CA THR A 88 8.84 -0.57 10.41
C THR A 88 7.33 -0.66 10.20
N LEU A 89 6.57 -0.93 11.25
CA LEU A 89 5.11 -1.02 11.16
C LEU A 89 4.45 0.32 10.88
N ARG A 90 4.95 1.42 11.45
CA ARG A 90 4.43 2.76 11.15
C ARG A 90 4.67 3.13 9.69
N MET A 91 5.84 2.83 9.15
CA MET A 91 6.15 3.05 7.75
C MET A 91 5.26 2.21 6.84
N THR A 92 5.06 0.94 7.19
CA THR A 92 4.17 0.03 6.46
C THR A 92 2.72 0.53 6.48
N GLN A 93 2.24 0.99 7.62
CA GLN A 93 0.91 1.60 7.75
C GLN A 93 0.75 2.80 6.81
N GLY A 94 1.75 3.67 6.77
CA GLY A 94 1.78 4.82 5.86
C GLY A 94 1.73 4.41 4.38
N ILE A 95 2.44 3.35 4.01
CA ILE A 95 2.40 2.78 2.65
C ILE A 95 0.97 2.31 2.31
N PHE A 96 0.32 1.58 3.21
CA PHE A 96 -1.03 1.07 2.97
C PHE A 96 -2.06 2.19 2.90
N HIS A 97 -1.95 3.23 3.74
CA HIS A 97 -2.80 4.42 3.65
C HIS A 97 -2.66 5.10 2.29
N ARG A 98 -1.45 5.22 1.78
CA ARG A 98 -1.20 5.81 0.47
C ARG A 98 -1.78 4.96 -0.66
N ILE A 99 -1.65 3.65 -0.59
CA ILE A 99 -2.26 2.73 -1.56
C ILE A 99 -3.78 2.92 -1.59
N ILE A 100 -4.42 2.97 -0.43
CA ILE A 100 -5.86 3.19 -0.31
C ILE A 100 -6.28 4.50 -0.97
N ASP A 101 -5.58 5.58 -0.68
CA ASP A 101 -5.89 6.91 -1.26
C ASP A 101 -5.78 6.89 -2.79
N LEU A 102 -4.73 6.27 -3.32
CA LEU A 102 -4.54 6.16 -4.77
C LEU A 102 -5.58 5.24 -5.44
N MET A 103 -5.99 4.18 -4.78
CA MET A 103 -7.08 3.32 -5.26
C MET A 103 -8.41 4.06 -5.29
N GLN A 104 -8.70 4.86 -4.26
CA GLN A 104 -9.91 5.69 -4.21
C GLN A 104 -9.95 6.71 -5.34
N ASP A 105 -8.83 7.33 -5.67
CA ASP A 105 -8.74 8.24 -6.80
C ASP A 105 -8.93 7.50 -8.14
N ALA A 106 -8.32 6.33 -8.27
CA ALA A 106 -8.38 5.53 -9.49
C ALA A 106 -9.79 4.95 -9.76
N GLU A 107 -10.52 4.53 -8.72
CA GLU A 107 -11.84 3.93 -8.89
C GLU A 107 -12.86 4.88 -9.53
N LYS A 108 -12.67 6.17 -9.40
CA LYS A 108 -13.52 7.20 -10.01
C LYS A 108 -13.33 7.33 -11.52
N THR A 109 -12.29 6.75 -12.08
CA THR A 109 -11.86 6.91 -13.47
C THR A 109 -12.05 5.66 -14.32
N VAL A 110 -12.60 4.58 -13.77
CA VAL A 110 -12.69 3.27 -14.39
C VAL A 110 -14.13 2.76 -14.40
N PRO A 111 -14.45 1.75 -15.25
CA PRO A 111 -15.76 1.10 -15.23
C PRO A 111 -16.08 0.47 -13.87
N ALA A 112 -17.36 0.33 -13.56
CA ALA A 112 -17.85 -0.15 -12.26
C ALA A 112 -17.26 -1.49 -11.83
N ALA A 113 -17.08 -2.45 -12.75
CA ALA A 113 -16.50 -3.75 -12.43
C ALA A 113 -15.07 -3.65 -11.92
N ILE A 114 -14.28 -2.72 -12.47
CA ILE A 114 -12.90 -2.46 -12.05
C ILE A 114 -12.88 -1.65 -10.76
N ALA A 115 -13.75 -0.66 -10.63
CA ALA A 115 -13.94 0.09 -9.39
C ALA A 115 -14.28 -0.84 -8.21
N ASN A 116 -15.14 -1.83 -8.44
CA ASN A 116 -15.47 -2.84 -7.43
C ASN A 116 -14.25 -3.66 -7.00
N LYS A 117 -13.36 -4.00 -7.93
CA LYS A 117 -12.12 -4.72 -7.63
C LYS A 117 -11.16 -3.86 -6.81
N LEU A 118 -11.02 -2.58 -7.15
CA LEU A 118 -10.22 -1.63 -6.37
C LEU A 118 -10.78 -1.48 -4.95
N GLN A 119 -12.09 -1.39 -4.78
CA GLN A 119 -12.73 -1.33 -3.47
C GLN A 119 -12.48 -2.58 -2.62
N GLU A 120 -12.42 -3.75 -3.24
CA GLU A 120 -12.07 -5.00 -2.58
C GLU A 120 -10.62 -4.97 -2.07
N TYR A 121 -9.68 -4.44 -2.84
CA TYR A 121 -8.31 -4.23 -2.42
C TYR A 121 -8.18 -3.16 -1.33
N GLU A 122 -8.92 -2.07 -1.43
CA GLU A 122 -8.99 -1.03 -0.39
C GLU A 122 -9.46 -1.60 0.94
N TYR A 123 -10.49 -2.42 0.93
CA TYR A 123 -11.01 -3.10 2.12
C TYR A 123 -9.93 -3.95 2.78
N HIS A 124 -9.16 -4.69 2.00
CA HIS A 124 -8.07 -5.51 2.49
C HIS A 124 -6.99 -4.65 3.17
N TRP A 125 -6.49 -3.62 2.48
CA TRP A 125 -5.43 -2.76 3.05
C TRP A 125 -5.92 -1.93 4.24
N ASN A 126 -7.16 -1.51 4.23
CA ASN A 126 -7.77 -0.83 5.37
C ASN A 126 -7.74 -1.72 6.62
N LYS A 127 -8.10 -2.98 6.49
CA LYS A 127 -8.06 -3.94 7.61
C LYS A 127 -6.64 -4.20 8.09
N GLU A 128 -5.69 -4.35 7.17
CA GLU A 128 -4.28 -4.53 7.51
C GLU A 128 -3.71 -3.31 8.26
N ALA A 129 -3.94 -2.11 7.75
CA ALA A 129 -3.39 -0.87 8.31
C ALA A 129 -4.08 -0.43 9.60
N ASN A 130 -5.42 -0.40 9.61
CA ASN A 130 -6.21 0.25 10.64
C ASN A 130 -6.75 -0.72 11.70
N TYR A 131 -6.62 -2.02 11.49
CA TYR A 131 -6.93 -3.03 12.48
C TYR A 131 -5.66 -3.76 12.95
N LYS A 132 -4.97 -4.47 12.06
CA LYS A 132 -3.83 -5.31 12.47
C LYS A 132 -2.61 -4.50 12.89
N ILE A 133 -2.14 -3.60 12.05
CA ILE A 133 -0.96 -2.78 12.36
C ILE A 133 -1.25 -1.82 13.51
N ALA A 134 -2.41 -1.15 13.48
CA ALA A 134 -2.80 -0.23 14.54
C ALA A 134 -2.79 -0.91 15.92
N ARG A 135 -3.29 -2.13 16.03
CA ARG A 135 -3.24 -2.91 17.28
C ARG A 135 -1.81 -3.29 17.66
N ALA A 136 -0.99 -3.65 16.70
CA ALA A 136 0.39 -4.06 16.96
C ALA A 136 1.25 -2.91 17.51
N ILE A 137 0.99 -1.68 17.09
CA ILE A 137 1.74 -0.49 17.53
C ILE A 137 1.01 0.35 18.59
N GLY A 138 -0.18 -0.07 19.01
CA GLY A 138 -0.99 0.66 19.99
C GLY A 138 -1.54 1.99 19.46
N SER A 139 -1.71 2.14 18.15
CA SER A 139 -2.31 3.33 17.52
C SER A 139 -3.80 3.10 17.25
N ALA A 140 -4.55 4.21 17.13
CA ALA A 140 -5.96 4.15 16.76
C ALA A 140 -6.17 3.84 15.27
N GLY A 141 -5.10 3.84 14.46
CA GLY A 141 -5.21 3.76 13.02
C GLY A 141 -5.78 5.05 12.42
N ARG A 142 -6.02 5.02 11.11
CA ARG A 142 -6.70 6.12 10.44
C ARG A 142 -8.21 5.92 10.51
N VAL A 143 -8.90 6.86 11.18
CA VAL A 143 -10.35 6.89 11.19
C VAL A 143 -10.83 7.42 9.84
N GLY A 144 -11.82 6.75 9.23
CA GLY A 144 -12.49 7.25 8.03
C GLY A 144 -13.19 8.59 8.30
N PRO A 145 -13.82 9.21 7.29
CA PRO A 145 -14.49 10.48 7.51
C PRO A 145 -15.46 10.35 8.68
N VAL A 146 -15.24 11.18 9.69
CA VAL A 146 -16.15 11.27 10.83
C VAL A 146 -17.45 11.80 10.26
N VAL A 147 -18.50 10.97 10.28
CA VAL A 147 -19.85 11.48 10.17
C VAL A 147 -20.05 12.23 11.47
N GLU A 148 -20.04 13.56 11.42
CA GLU A 148 -20.53 14.35 12.55
C GLU A 148 -21.97 13.90 12.76
N ASP A 149 -22.22 13.20 13.86
CA ASP A 149 -23.58 13.02 14.33
C ASP A 149 -24.09 14.41 14.69
N ASP A 150 -24.96 14.96 13.83
CA ASP A 150 -25.76 16.12 14.16
C ASP A 150 -26.79 15.74 15.24
N ASP A 151 -26.33 15.14 16.32
CA ASP A 151 -27.12 14.87 17.51
C ASP A 151 -27.02 16.08 18.44
N GLU A 152 -27.86 17.03 18.16
CA GLU A 152 -28.34 17.90 19.25
C GLU A 152 -29.66 17.38 19.79
#